data_3fb11a38a1272c351b919c11684f612c
#
_entry.id   3fb11a38a1272c351b919c11684f612c
#
_cell.length_a   1.000
_cell.length_b   1.000
_cell.length_c   1.000
_cell.angle_alpha   90.00
_cell.angle_beta   90.00
_cell.angle_gamma   90.00
#
_symmetry.space_group_name_H-M   'P 1'
#
loop_
_entity.id
_entity.type
_entity.pdbx_description
1 polymer ?
#
loop_
_entity_poly.entity_id
_entity_poly.type
_entity_poly.pdbx_seq_one_letter_code
_entity_poly.pdbx_strand_id
1 'polypeptide(L)'
;MNKEAAMKIDRRNFLKQCALVAGASVLGRSALATDKSVKNSSTDFKADKPNIVLLYIDDWAWNGTPVAMDDAMDKSHMPILQMPNLEKLAREGMRFRNAYASPQCSPARVCVQTGQSNPRSGFTVYLGAKEPYYDTNKEYQKFPLVPNVSDRELDKDAVTIAEALKPLGYVSAHLGKWHMRGDPGNEGYVLHDGATDNNPGNTLKANLKPGEPTPKRLPKDMTDPKLMFSITEKAIGFMEEQVKEGNPFYLQISHYAMHEGRECLNKTREKYVNHPLVQAWYKKNNKDPETINRKDDPANWLAMGEDLDGRIGAVLDKIKELGIEDNTYVIVVADNGYRHEELELTPGLKQPLHARKWWLWDGGIRVPMIVKGSGIKPGSVFTGNVVNYDFLPTFYDWAGGDPEKLQNIDGISLADYMAGKEPDKTFLNRNLYFHYPHYRSSVPHSAIISGPFKVIHFYAEPDIPILVDLSKDLGEMSNIAKQNPETHRKLYDEMMDYLKEVGARYPKVNPDYDPEVYKMDKKTKERIQWGPFEGQRTLDDDEI
;
A
#
# COMPACT_ATOMS: atom_id res chain seq x y z
N MET A 1 -5.87 31.19 34.47
CA MET A 1 -6.19 30.56 33.18
C MET A 1 -5.27 29.35 33.08
N ASN A 2 -5.78 28.20 33.53
CA ASN A 2 -5.05 26.93 33.53
C ASN A 2 -5.14 26.31 32.15
N LYS A 3 -4.01 26.24 31.43
CA LYS A 3 -3.85 25.28 30.34
C LYS A 3 -3.50 23.96 31.01
N GLU A 4 -4.43 23.03 31.02
CA GLU A 4 -4.15 21.63 31.31
C GLU A 4 -3.06 21.14 30.37
N ALA A 5 -1.93 20.74 30.95
CA ALA A 5 -0.86 20.08 30.21
C ALA A 5 -1.39 18.72 29.78
N ALA A 6 -1.72 18.59 28.50
CA ALA A 6 -1.99 17.28 27.90
C ALA A 6 -0.74 16.42 28.08
N MET A 7 -0.86 15.38 28.88
CA MET A 7 0.21 14.44 29.17
C MET A 7 0.49 13.66 27.88
N LYS A 8 1.59 13.97 27.20
CA LYS A 8 2.05 13.22 26.04
C LYS A 8 2.32 11.77 26.45
N ILE A 9 1.53 10.85 25.95
CA ILE A 9 1.75 9.42 26.15
C ILE A 9 2.68 8.97 25.03
N ASP A 10 3.95 8.75 25.35
CA ASP A 10 4.91 8.10 24.46
C ASP A 10 4.68 6.57 24.43
N ARG A 11 5.34 5.85 23.51
CA ARG A 11 5.28 4.39 23.36
C ARG A 11 5.43 3.65 24.70
N ARG A 12 6.35 4.08 25.56
CA ARG A 12 6.61 3.48 26.88
C ARG A 12 5.43 3.64 27.82
N ASN A 13 4.80 4.81 27.82
CA ASN A 13 3.67 5.12 28.70
C ASN A 13 2.39 4.47 28.18
N PHE A 14 2.18 4.41 26.86
CA PHE A 14 1.07 3.70 26.24
C PHE A 14 1.11 2.20 26.58
N LEU A 15 2.23 1.54 26.38
CA LEU A 15 2.38 0.11 26.68
C LEU A 15 2.24 -0.20 28.18
N LYS A 16 2.68 0.70 29.07
CA LYS A 16 2.49 0.57 30.53
C LYS A 16 1.03 0.72 30.94
N GLN A 17 0.29 1.65 30.37
CA GLN A 17 -1.14 1.84 30.66
C GLN A 17 -1.97 0.65 30.17
N CYS A 18 -1.64 0.10 29.01
CA CYS A 18 -2.27 -1.11 28.49
C CYS A 18 -1.97 -2.35 29.34
N ALA A 19 -0.75 -2.48 29.89
CA ALA A 19 -0.40 -3.57 30.82
C ALA A 19 -1.16 -3.51 32.13
N LEU A 20 -1.51 -2.33 32.62
CA LEU A 20 -2.31 -2.14 33.85
C LEU A 20 -3.78 -2.58 33.65
N VAL A 21 -4.34 -2.42 32.48
CA VAL A 21 -5.71 -2.87 32.17
C VAL A 21 -5.77 -4.39 32.01
N ALA A 22 -4.75 -5.02 31.40
CA ALA A 22 -4.66 -6.48 31.27
C ALA A 22 -4.45 -7.19 32.64
N GLY A 23 -3.75 -6.54 33.59
CA GLY A 23 -3.54 -7.09 34.94
C GLY A 23 -4.79 -7.14 35.82
N ALA A 24 -5.79 -6.32 35.57
CA ALA A 24 -7.02 -6.26 36.34
C ALA A 24 -8.05 -7.35 35.98
N SER A 25 -7.93 -7.95 34.79
CA SER A 25 -8.86 -8.99 34.32
C SER A 25 -8.47 -10.44 34.69
N VAL A 26 -7.27 -10.67 35.22
CA VAL A 26 -6.77 -12.02 35.58
C VAL A 26 -7.08 -12.45 37.01
N LEU A 27 -7.51 -11.56 37.91
CA LEU A 27 -7.75 -11.86 39.33
C LEU A 27 -9.18 -12.26 39.70
N GLY A 28 -10.05 -12.55 38.73
CA GLY A 28 -11.49 -12.80 38.97
C GLY A 28 -12.02 -14.20 38.68
N ARG A 29 -11.21 -15.26 38.55
CA ARG A 29 -11.75 -16.63 38.41
C ARG A 29 -10.99 -17.67 39.21
N SER A 30 -11.47 -17.91 40.42
CA SER A 30 -11.25 -19.16 41.18
C SER A 30 -12.54 -19.62 41.83
N ALA A 31 -12.82 -20.91 41.64
CA ALA A 31 -13.79 -21.78 42.33
C ALA A 31 -15.23 -21.86 41.79
N LEU A 32 -15.57 -22.92 41.09
CA LEU A 32 -16.30 -24.04 41.67
C LEU A 32 -16.43 -25.18 40.63
N ALA A 33 -16.26 -26.41 41.13
CA ALA A 33 -16.13 -27.64 40.43
C ALA A 33 -17.49 -28.36 40.20
N THR A 34 -17.44 -29.32 39.23
CA THR A 34 -18.26 -30.50 39.05
C THR A 34 -19.64 -30.35 38.42
N ASP A 35 -19.82 -30.74 37.17
CA ASP A 35 -20.60 -31.94 36.83
C ASP A 35 -20.28 -32.46 35.43
N LYS A 36 -20.21 -33.81 35.29
CA LYS A 36 -19.94 -34.51 34.03
C LYS A 36 -21.25 -34.77 33.29
N SER A 37 -21.42 -34.19 32.12
CA SER A 37 -22.25 -34.74 31.07
C SER A 37 -21.61 -34.48 29.71
N VAL A 38 -21.20 -35.56 29.05
CA VAL A 38 -20.72 -35.55 27.66
C VAL A 38 -21.88 -35.12 26.77
N LYS A 39 -21.87 -33.89 26.30
CA LYS A 39 -22.65 -33.46 25.13
C LYS A 39 -21.66 -33.01 24.08
N ASN A 40 -21.81 -33.58 22.88
CA ASN A 40 -21.19 -33.04 21.65
C ASN A 40 -21.46 -31.54 21.58
N SER A 41 -20.50 -30.74 21.97
CA SER A 41 -20.55 -29.28 21.80
C SER A 41 -19.91 -28.96 20.44
N SER A 42 -20.73 -28.61 19.46
CA SER A 42 -20.31 -27.62 18.48
C SER A 42 -19.75 -26.44 19.33
N THR A 43 -18.46 -26.20 19.25
CA THR A 43 -17.82 -25.09 19.91
C THR A 43 -18.39 -23.83 19.30
N ASP A 44 -19.32 -23.18 20.01
CA ASP A 44 -19.70 -21.78 19.74
C ASP A 44 -18.47 -20.91 20.02
N PHE A 45 -17.63 -20.76 19.01
CA PHE A 45 -16.52 -19.84 18.99
C PHE A 45 -17.09 -18.43 18.78
N LYS A 46 -17.48 -17.77 19.85
CA LYS A 46 -17.59 -16.30 19.90
C LYS A 46 -16.33 -15.76 20.55
N ALA A 47 -15.28 -15.55 19.77
CA ALA A 47 -14.32 -14.51 20.13
C ALA A 47 -15.10 -13.19 20.11
N ASP A 48 -15.17 -12.48 21.24
CA ASP A 48 -15.85 -11.16 21.33
C ASP A 48 -15.18 -10.09 20.44
N LYS A 49 -14.05 -10.41 19.80
CA LYS A 49 -13.23 -9.52 18.96
C LYS A 49 -12.98 -10.11 17.58
N PRO A 50 -13.10 -9.33 16.52
CA PRO A 50 -12.92 -9.83 15.14
C PRO A 50 -11.46 -10.15 14.84
N ASN A 51 -11.21 -11.11 13.97
CA ASN A 51 -9.92 -11.30 13.34
C ASN A 51 -9.71 -10.27 12.23
N ILE A 52 -8.45 -9.93 11.96
CA ILE A 52 -8.09 -8.95 10.94
C ILE A 52 -7.03 -9.57 10.02
N VAL A 53 -7.33 -9.68 8.73
CA VAL A 53 -6.44 -10.21 7.68
C VAL A 53 -6.18 -9.11 6.66
N LEU A 54 -4.93 -8.66 6.55
CA LEU A 54 -4.46 -7.69 5.57
C LEU A 54 -3.62 -8.40 4.50
N LEU A 55 -4.15 -8.50 3.28
CA LEU A 55 -3.43 -8.91 2.08
C LEU A 55 -2.84 -7.66 1.42
N TYR A 56 -1.54 -7.45 1.61
CA TYR A 56 -0.83 -6.24 1.19
C TYR A 56 0.04 -6.54 -0.03
N ILE A 57 -0.38 -6.00 -1.18
CA ILE A 57 0.15 -6.35 -2.50
C ILE A 57 1.18 -5.30 -2.93
N ASP A 58 2.31 -5.73 -3.51
CA ASP A 58 3.42 -4.87 -3.88
C ASP A 58 3.28 -4.34 -5.32
N ASP A 59 3.38 -3.02 -5.53
CA ASP A 59 3.37 -2.36 -6.85
C ASP A 59 2.15 -2.72 -7.73
N TRP A 60 0.93 -2.46 -7.29
CA TRP A 60 -0.26 -2.81 -8.06
C TRP A 60 -1.03 -1.58 -8.53
N ALA A 61 -1.27 -1.49 -9.84
CA ALA A 61 -2.01 -0.38 -10.42
C ALA A 61 -3.45 -0.31 -9.89
N TRP A 62 -3.99 0.89 -9.67
CA TRP A 62 -5.38 1.11 -9.30
C TRP A 62 -6.38 0.42 -10.24
N ASN A 63 -6.07 0.41 -11.55
CA ASN A 63 -6.85 -0.29 -12.58
C ASN A 63 -6.23 -1.62 -13.01
N GLY A 64 -5.26 -2.15 -12.26
CA GLY A 64 -4.56 -3.42 -12.55
C GLY A 64 -5.31 -4.67 -12.08
N THR A 65 -6.61 -4.57 -11.81
CA THR A 65 -7.48 -5.66 -11.38
C THR A 65 -8.67 -5.81 -12.33
N PRO A 66 -9.33 -6.98 -12.42
CA PRO A 66 -10.56 -7.11 -13.19
C PRO A 66 -11.75 -6.39 -12.52
N VAL A 67 -11.63 -6.01 -11.26
CA VAL A 67 -12.64 -5.27 -10.50
C VAL A 67 -12.56 -3.80 -10.84
N ALA A 68 -13.64 -3.20 -11.38
CA ALA A 68 -13.69 -1.76 -11.60
C ALA A 68 -13.67 -1.01 -10.27
N MET A 69 -12.67 -0.15 -10.06
CA MET A 69 -12.58 0.71 -8.87
C MET A 69 -13.52 1.93 -8.98
N ASP A 70 -13.89 2.32 -10.20
CA ASP A 70 -14.88 3.36 -10.50
C ASP A 70 -15.82 2.87 -11.59
N ASP A 71 -17.09 2.64 -11.26
CA ASP A 71 -18.10 2.14 -12.21
C ASP A 71 -18.43 3.15 -13.33
N ALA A 72 -18.11 4.42 -13.15
CA ALA A 72 -18.29 5.46 -14.17
C ALA A 72 -17.13 5.54 -15.17
N MET A 73 -16.05 4.76 -14.96
CA MET A 73 -14.82 4.80 -15.77
C MET A 73 -14.45 3.41 -16.31
N ASP A 74 -14.68 3.18 -17.58
CA ASP A 74 -14.34 1.89 -18.25
C ASP A 74 -12.86 1.48 -18.08
N LYS A 75 -11.94 2.46 -17.98
CA LYS A 75 -10.50 2.23 -17.81
C LYS A 75 -10.10 1.95 -16.35
N SER A 76 -11.05 1.87 -15.41
CA SER A 76 -10.77 1.61 -13.99
C SER A 76 -10.49 0.14 -13.65
N HIS A 77 -10.43 -0.74 -14.64
CA HIS A 77 -10.18 -2.17 -14.48
C HIS A 77 -9.41 -2.76 -15.68
N MET A 78 -8.94 -3.99 -15.51
CA MET A 78 -8.22 -4.76 -16.53
C MET A 78 -8.99 -6.05 -16.85
N PRO A 79 -9.83 -6.07 -17.90
CA PRO A 79 -10.73 -7.20 -18.17
C PRO A 79 -10.02 -8.47 -18.66
N ILE A 80 -8.77 -8.38 -19.13
CA ILE A 80 -7.97 -9.54 -19.56
C ILE A 80 -7.49 -10.38 -18.37
N LEU A 81 -7.28 -9.78 -17.21
CA LEU A 81 -6.77 -10.45 -16.03
C LEU A 81 -7.89 -11.24 -15.34
N GLN A 82 -7.64 -12.52 -15.06
CA GLN A 82 -8.61 -13.40 -14.42
C GLN A 82 -8.35 -13.52 -12.92
N MET A 83 -9.20 -12.87 -12.10
CA MET A 83 -9.10 -12.90 -10.64
C MET A 83 -10.48 -13.15 -10.01
N PRO A 84 -11.09 -14.35 -10.19
CA PRO A 84 -12.45 -14.63 -9.75
C PRO A 84 -12.63 -14.55 -8.22
N ASN A 85 -11.60 -14.82 -7.42
CA ASN A 85 -11.66 -14.71 -5.97
C ASN A 85 -11.71 -13.24 -5.52
N LEU A 86 -10.92 -12.38 -6.16
CA LEU A 86 -10.95 -10.93 -5.92
C LEU A 86 -12.29 -10.33 -6.34
N GLU A 87 -12.82 -10.74 -7.50
CA GLU A 87 -14.16 -10.31 -7.95
C GLU A 87 -15.26 -10.78 -6.99
N LYS A 88 -15.15 -12.00 -6.45
CA LYS A 88 -16.07 -12.49 -5.42
C LYS A 88 -15.96 -11.64 -4.16
N LEU A 89 -14.73 -11.37 -3.69
CA LEU A 89 -14.50 -10.52 -2.52
C LEU A 89 -15.11 -9.12 -2.71
N ALA A 90 -14.98 -8.54 -3.91
CA ALA A 90 -15.57 -7.24 -4.22
C ALA A 90 -17.11 -7.24 -4.24
N ARG A 91 -17.73 -8.34 -4.70
CA ARG A 91 -19.19 -8.49 -4.65
C ARG A 91 -19.72 -8.69 -3.23
N GLU A 92 -18.93 -9.31 -2.37
CA GLU A 92 -19.28 -9.61 -0.96
C GLU A 92 -18.82 -8.54 0.02
N GLY A 93 -18.01 -7.57 -0.42
CA GLY A 93 -17.43 -6.50 0.37
C GLY A 93 -17.69 -5.12 -0.19
N MET A 94 -16.83 -4.17 0.18
CA MET A 94 -16.84 -2.77 -0.23
C MET A 94 -15.58 -2.47 -1.05
N ARG A 95 -15.74 -1.79 -2.19
CA ARG A 95 -14.65 -1.24 -3.00
C ARG A 95 -14.40 0.22 -2.63
N PHE A 96 -13.14 0.65 -2.70
CA PHE A 96 -12.76 2.04 -2.41
C PHE A 96 -12.31 2.73 -3.70
N ARG A 97 -13.10 3.73 -4.14
CA ARG A 97 -12.77 4.51 -5.33
C ARG A 97 -11.52 5.36 -5.12
N ASN A 98 -11.36 5.92 -3.94
CA ASN A 98 -10.33 6.90 -3.59
C ASN A 98 -9.45 6.39 -2.44
N ALA A 99 -8.77 5.25 -2.62
CA ALA A 99 -7.78 4.76 -1.67
C ALA A 99 -6.37 5.20 -2.08
N TYR A 100 -5.61 5.72 -1.13
CA TYR A 100 -4.28 6.28 -1.36
C TYR A 100 -3.22 5.59 -0.51
N ALA A 101 -1.97 5.64 -0.99
CA ALA A 101 -0.79 5.17 -0.28
C ALA A 101 0.41 6.07 -0.60
N SER A 102 1.51 5.94 0.14
CA SER A 102 2.75 6.64 -0.21
C SER A 102 3.28 6.17 -1.57
N PRO A 103 4.04 7.00 -2.30
CA PRO A 103 4.42 6.73 -3.70
C PRO A 103 5.45 5.61 -3.87
N GLN A 104 5.77 4.89 -2.78
CA GLN A 104 6.80 3.85 -2.78
C GLN A 104 6.66 2.88 -1.60
N CYS A 105 7.12 1.63 -1.79
CA CYS A 105 6.88 0.50 -0.90
C CYS A 105 7.34 0.71 0.56
N SER A 106 8.61 1.05 0.85
CA SER A 106 9.04 1.20 2.26
C SER A 106 8.30 2.32 2.99
N PRO A 107 8.18 3.55 2.45
CA PRO A 107 7.35 4.60 3.07
C PRO A 107 5.91 4.14 3.32
N ALA A 108 5.28 3.48 2.34
CA ALA A 108 3.92 3.00 2.48
C ALA A 108 3.77 1.95 3.59
N ARG A 109 4.76 1.05 3.74
CA ARG A 109 4.77 0.02 4.78
C ARG A 109 4.94 0.62 6.17
N VAL A 110 5.78 1.65 6.33
CA VAL A 110 5.87 2.41 7.58
C VAL A 110 4.53 3.08 7.91
N CYS A 111 3.89 3.72 6.93
CA CYS A 111 2.58 4.38 7.12
C CYS A 111 1.53 3.40 7.67
N VAL A 112 1.43 2.19 7.09
CA VAL A 112 0.53 1.14 7.57
C VAL A 112 0.85 0.75 9.01
N GLN A 113 2.13 0.50 9.31
CA GLN A 113 2.53 0.03 10.63
C GLN A 113 2.27 1.03 11.74
N THR A 114 2.46 2.32 11.46
CA THR A 114 2.52 3.36 12.50
C THR A 114 1.33 4.31 12.53
N GLY A 115 0.46 4.28 11.51
CA GLY A 115 -0.59 5.30 11.36
C GLY A 115 -0.07 6.70 11.06
N GLN A 116 1.22 6.82 10.74
CA GLN A 116 1.89 8.08 10.43
C GLN A 116 1.97 8.28 8.92
N SER A 117 1.82 9.52 8.48
CA SER A 117 2.14 9.91 7.11
C SER A 117 3.66 9.79 6.85
N ASN A 118 4.05 9.65 5.60
CA ASN A 118 5.46 9.52 5.26
C ASN A 118 6.31 10.78 5.58
N PRO A 119 5.81 12.05 5.55
CA PRO A 119 6.58 13.18 6.04
C PRO A 119 6.80 13.15 7.56
N ARG A 120 5.82 12.70 8.37
CA ARG A 120 5.97 12.57 9.83
C ARG A 120 6.96 11.49 10.21
N SER A 121 6.86 10.31 9.59
CA SER A 121 7.74 9.18 9.88
C SER A 121 9.19 9.41 9.44
N GLY A 122 9.46 10.41 8.57
CA GLY A 122 10.78 10.63 7.98
C GLY A 122 11.21 9.55 6.97
N PHE A 123 10.38 8.53 6.75
CA PHE A 123 10.66 7.44 5.83
C PHE A 123 10.13 7.80 4.43
N THR A 124 10.98 8.36 3.56
CA THR A 124 10.57 9.01 2.32
C THR A 124 11.07 8.32 1.05
N VAL A 125 11.98 7.32 1.16
CA VAL A 125 12.47 6.51 0.03
C VAL A 125 12.61 5.04 0.42
N TYR A 126 12.62 4.12 -0.56
CA TYR A 126 12.73 2.68 -0.28
C TYR A 126 14.05 2.28 0.37
N LEU A 127 14.05 1.23 1.17
CA LEU A 127 15.16 0.75 1.99
C LEU A 127 16.48 0.54 1.21
N GLY A 128 16.40 0.05 -0.02
CA GLY A 128 17.57 -0.24 -0.86
C GLY A 128 18.17 0.97 -1.59
N ALA A 129 17.62 2.19 -1.41
CA ALA A 129 18.17 3.38 -2.04
C ALA A 129 19.55 3.69 -1.47
N LYS A 130 20.50 3.97 -2.35
CA LYS A 130 21.82 4.47 -1.95
C LYS A 130 21.68 5.96 -1.62
N GLU A 131 22.00 6.34 -0.41
CA GLU A 131 21.96 7.74 0.04
C GLU A 131 23.26 8.10 0.78
N PRO A 132 23.66 9.36 0.67
CA PRO A 132 23.08 10.36 -0.24
C PRO A 132 23.33 9.99 -1.70
N TYR A 133 22.29 10.09 -2.51
CA TYR A 133 22.32 9.64 -3.92
C TYR A 133 23.44 10.31 -4.74
N TYR A 134 23.83 11.54 -4.41
CA TYR A 134 24.88 12.26 -5.13
C TYR A 134 26.28 12.12 -4.54
N ASP A 135 26.51 11.74 -3.28
CA ASP A 135 27.86 11.41 -2.79
C ASP A 135 28.43 10.20 -3.54
N THR A 136 27.56 9.35 -4.07
CA THR A 136 27.94 8.18 -4.87
C THR A 136 27.80 8.39 -6.37
N ASN A 137 27.19 9.50 -6.81
CA ASN A 137 26.94 9.81 -8.21
C ASN A 137 27.82 10.98 -8.65
N LYS A 138 28.78 10.75 -9.54
CA LYS A 138 29.63 11.78 -10.15
C LYS A 138 28.86 12.87 -10.89
N GLU A 139 27.54 12.75 -10.97
CA GLU A 139 26.63 13.65 -11.67
C GLU A 139 25.78 14.51 -10.74
N TYR A 140 26.14 14.61 -9.43
CA TYR A 140 25.36 15.41 -8.47
C TYR A 140 25.22 16.89 -8.88
N GLN A 141 26.18 17.43 -9.60
CA GLN A 141 26.16 18.79 -10.16
C GLN A 141 25.02 19.02 -11.15
N LYS A 142 24.43 17.94 -11.67
CA LYS A 142 23.26 18.01 -12.57
C LYS A 142 21.95 18.36 -11.86
N PHE A 143 21.89 18.26 -10.53
CA PHE A 143 20.64 18.42 -9.80
C PHE A 143 20.60 19.78 -9.09
N PRO A 144 19.55 20.61 -9.31
CA PRO A 144 19.44 21.91 -8.65
C PRO A 144 19.25 21.82 -7.14
N LEU A 145 18.84 20.67 -6.63
CA LEU A 145 18.58 20.44 -5.22
C LEU A 145 19.36 19.23 -4.68
N VAL A 146 19.70 19.32 -3.40
CA VAL A 146 20.26 18.24 -2.58
C VAL A 146 19.11 17.56 -1.83
N PRO A 147 18.71 16.28 -2.13
CA PRO A 147 17.72 15.57 -1.33
C PRO A 147 18.21 15.36 0.10
N ASN A 148 17.27 15.23 1.02
CA ASN A 148 17.60 14.80 2.38
C ASN A 148 17.71 13.28 2.49
N VAL A 149 18.33 12.82 3.59
CA VAL A 149 18.40 11.39 3.93
C VAL A 149 17.06 10.93 4.49
N SER A 150 16.58 9.78 4.05
CA SER A 150 15.40 9.11 4.57
C SER A 150 15.74 8.25 5.78
N ASP A 151 14.82 8.13 6.72
CA ASP A 151 14.95 7.14 7.78
C ASP A 151 14.86 5.71 7.22
N ARG A 152 15.43 4.75 7.95
CA ARG A 152 15.57 3.34 7.51
C ARG A 152 14.96 2.36 8.50
N GLU A 153 14.71 2.82 9.72
CA GLU A 153 14.15 2.08 10.82
C GLU A 153 12.91 2.82 11.32
N LEU A 154 11.99 2.11 11.93
CA LEU A 154 10.87 2.74 12.61
C LEU A 154 11.38 3.66 13.72
N ASP A 155 10.72 4.78 13.93
CA ASP A 155 10.99 5.59 15.11
C ASP A 155 10.71 4.73 16.35
N LYS A 156 11.68 4.72 17.28
CA LYS A 156 11.60 3.97 18.54
C LYS A 156 10.38 4.32 19.40
N ASP A 157 9.82 5.51 19.21
CA ASP A 157 8.65 6.00 19.93
C ASP A 157 7.33 5.80 19.14
N ALA A 158 7.41 5.35 17.87
CA ALA A 158 6.23 4.97 17.11
C ALA A 158 5.67 3.63 17.59
N VAL A 159 4.35 3.54 17.70
CA VAL A 159 3.63 2.31 18.06
C VAL A 159 3.17 1.63 16.78
N THR A 160 3.48 0.35 16.60
CA THR A 160 3.03 -0.43 15.45
C THR A 160 1.63 -1.02 15.67
N ILE A 161 1.00 -1.48 14.58
CA ILE A 161 -0.30 -2.19 14.66
C ILE A 161 -0.22 -3.36 15.65
N ALA A 162 0.82 -4.20 15.55
CA ALA A 162 0.95 -5.37 16.42
C ALA A 162 1.12 -4.99 17.89
N GLU A 163 1.89 -3.94 18.19
CA GLU A 163 2.05 -3.44 19.55
C GLU A 163 0.77 -2.81 20.08
N ALA A 164 0.03 -2.07 19.27
CA ALA A 164 -1.25 -1.49 19.66
C ALA A 164 -2.31 -2.56 19.96
N LEU A 165 -2.35 -3.64 19.18
CA LEU A 165 -3.31 -4.72 19.32
C LEU A 165 -2.97 -5.72 20.44
N LYS A 166 -1.69 -5.88 20.78
CA LYS A 166 -1.23 -6.84 21.79
C LYS A 166 -1.90 -6.67 23.16
N PRO A 167 -2.03 -5.45 23.75
CA PRO A 167 -2.73 -5.25 25.01
C PRO A 167 -4.22 -5.56 24.95
N LEU A 168 -4.80 -5.56 23.75
CA LEU A 168 -6.18 -5.94 23.50
C LEU A 168 -6.35 -7.46 23.35
N GLY A 169 -5.30 -8.26 23.53
CA GLY A 169 -5.32 -9.71 23.50
C GLY A 169 -5.11 -10.34 22.12
N TYR A 170 -4.72 -9.55 21.13
CA TYR A 170 -4.42 -10.07 19.79
C TYR A 170 -3.06 -10.74 19.72
N VAL A 171 -2.99 -11.79 18.92
CA VAL A 171 -1.75 -12.41 18.45
C VAL A 171 -1.52 -11.95 17.00
N SER A 172 -0.32 -11.42 16.71
CA SER A 172 -0.05 -10.80 15.42
C SER A 172 1.03 -11.53 14.63
N ALA A 173 0.81 -11.72 13.31
CA ALA A 173 1.79 -12.26 12.38
C ALA A 173 2.02 -11.32 11.17
N HIS A 174 3.28 -11.25 10.72
CA HIS A 174 3.67 -10.56 9.49
C HIS A 174 4.46 -11.50 8.58
N LEU A 175 3.91 -11.86 7.44
CA LEU A 175 4.51 -12.81 6.49
C LEU A 175 4.82 -12.13 5.15
N GLY A 176 5.99 -12.42 4.59
CA GLY A 176 6.46 -11.88 3.34
C GLY A 176 7.30 -10.60 3.49
N LYS A 177 7.05 -9.60 2.66
CA LYS A 177 7.89 -8.40 2.51
C LYS A 177 7.70 -7.39 3.65
N TRP A 178 8.72 -7.25 4.53
CA TRP A 178 8.78 -6.22 5.57
C TRP A 178 9.26 -4.87 5.02
N HIS A 179 10.41 -4.85 4.38
CA HIS A 179 11.04 -3.73 3.67
C HIS A 179 11.36 -2.50 4.54
N MET A 180 11.65 -2.73 5.80
CA MET A 180 12.21 -1.79 6.76
C MET A 180 13.39 -2.47 7.45
N ARG A 181 14.30 -1.71 8.07
CA ARG A 181 15.28 -2.28 8.99
C ARG A 181 14.61 -2.67 10.30
N GLY A 182 15.30 -3.47 11.08
CA GLY A 182 14.76 -4.00 12.33
C GLY A 182 14.01 -5.32 12.13
N ASP A 183 13.90 -6.08 13.18
CA ASP A 183 13.21 -7.37 13.21
C ASP A 183 11.74 -7.16 13.55
N PRO A 184 10.77 -7.66 12.76
CA PRO A 184 9.34 -7.56 13.07
C PRO A 184 8.96 -8.11 14.45
N GLY A 185 9.72 -9.08 14.98
CA GLY A 185 9.52 -9.60 16.33
C GLY A 185 9.69 -8.54 17.42
N ASN A 186 10.58 -7.57 17.21
CA ASN A 186 10.75 -6.43 18.13
C ASN A 186 9.59 -5.43 18.04
N GLU A 187 8.79 -5.50 16.99
CA GLU A 187 7.62 -4.67 16.71
C GLU A 187 6.30 -5.37 17.03
N GLY A 188 6.35 -6.45 17.82
CA GLY A 188 5.17 -7.12 18.39
C GLY A 188 4.65 -8.34 17.61
N TYR A 189 5.26 -8.72 16.50
CA TYR A 189 4.86 -9.89 15.70
C TYR A 189 5.46 -11.18 16.27
N VAL A 190 4.61 -12.18 16.56
CA VAL A 190 5.06 -13.48 17.11
C VAL A 190 5.50 -14.46 16.02
N LEU A 191 4.96 -14.32 14.80
CA LEU A 191 5.35 -15.07 13.62
C LEU A 191 5.71 -14.10 12.49
N HIS A 192 6.90 -14.24 11.90
CA HIS A 192 7.37 -13.36 10.84
C HIS A 192 8.48 -13.99 9.99
N ASP A 193 8.69 -13.44 8.79
CA ASP A 193 9.77 -13.86 7.87
C ASP A 193 11.08 -13.06 8.06
N GLY A 194 11.19 -12.24 9.11
CA GLY A 194 12.34 -11.41 9.42
C GLY A 194 12.37 -10.08 8.66
N ALA A 195 13.51 -9.39 8.73
CA ALA A 195 13.76 -8.10 8.05
C ALA A 195 13.95 -8.28 6.54
N THR A 196 12.94 -8.76 5.86
CA THR A 196 12.95 -9.03 4.42
C THR A 196 12.94 -7.73 3.59
N ASP A 197 13.66 -7.76 2.46
CA ASP A 197 13.65 -6.71 1.42
C ASP A 197 12.96 -7.21 0.12
N ASN A 198 13.31 -6.66 -1.02
CA ASN A 198 12.80 -7.09 -2.32
C ASN A 198 13.35 -8.44 -2.79
N ASN A 199 14.54 -8.86 -2.29
CA ASN A 199 15.30 -9.96 -2.87
C ASN A 199 14.61 -11.34 -2.75
N PRO A 200 14.04 -11.73 -1.61
CA PRO A 200 13.47 -13.07 -1.48
C PRO A 200 12.46 -13.41 -2.58
N GLY A 201 11.54 -12.50 -2.89
CA GLY A 201 10.48 -12.74 -3.86
C GLY A 201 10.75 -12.26 -5.30
N ASN A 202 11.94 -11.69 -5.61
CA ASN A 202 12.20 -11.10 -6.94
C ASN A 202 13.32 -11.79 -7.72
N THR A 203 13.93 -12.83 -7.17
CA THR A 203 15.17 -13.42 -7.69
C THR A 203 15.08 -14.89 -8.03
N LEU A 204 13.89 -15.49 -7.98
CA LEU A 204 13.68 -16.94 -8.16
C LEU A 204 14.41 -17.81 -7.13
N LYS A 205 14.95 -17.24 -6.05
CA LYS A 205 15.81 -17.98 -5.10
C LYS A 205 15.14 -19.21 -4.49
N ALA A 206 13.80 -19.15 -4.30
CA ALA A 206 13.03 -20.30 -3.81
C ALA A 206 12.99 -21.48 -4.79
N ASN A 207 13.27 -21.20 -6.09
CA ASN A 207 13.18 -22.19 -7.18
C ASN A 207 14.54 -22.49 -7.81
N LEU A 208 15.63 -22.02 -7.19
CA LEU A 208 17.00 -22.22 -7.66
C LEU A 208 17.84 -22.90 -6.58
N LYS A 209 18.80 -23.72 -6.99
CA LYS A 209 19.81 -24.26 -6.08
C LYS A 209 20.73 -23.14 -5.57
N PRO A 210 21.29 -23.27 -4.36
CA PRO A 210 22.25 -22.30 -3.85
C PRO A 210 23.41 -22.06 -4.84
N GLY A 211 23.65 -20.78 -5.18
CA GLY A 211 24.71 -20.40 -6.11
C GLY A 211 24.34 -20.40 -7.60
N GLU A 212 23.15 -20.87 -7.96
CA GLU A 212 22.69 -20.76 -9.35
C GLU A 212 22.38 -19.30 -9.72
N PRO A 213 22.80 -18.83 -10.91
CA PRO A 213 22.47 -17.49 -11.39
C PRO A 213 20.99 -17.37 -11.70
N THR A 214 20.40 -16.21 -11.44
CA THR A 214 19.00 -15.94 -11.79
C THR A 214 18.79 -16.03 -13.30
N PRO A 215 17.96 -16.95 -13.80
CA PRO A 215 17.77 -17.16 -15.23
C PRO A 215 16.94 -16.03 -15.85
N LYS A 216 17.14 -15.82 -17.16
CA LYS A 216 16.33 -14.87 -17.94
C LYS A 216 14.87 -15.38 -18.16
N ARG A 217 14.65 -16.68 -18.07
CA ARG A 217 13.35 -17.34 -18.26
C ARG A 217 12.88 -17.97 -16.94
N LEU A 218 11.60 -18.28 -16.87
CA LEU A 218 11.07 -19.06 -15.74
C LEU A 218 11.63 -20.50 -15.78
N PRO A 219 11.99 -21.07 -14.62
CA PRO A 219 12.29 -22.50 -14.51
C PRO A 219 11.11 -23.36 -15.00
N LYS A 220 11.42 -24.51 -15.63
CA LYS A 220 10.37 -25.42 -16.12
C LYS A 220 9.54 -26.02 -14.98
N ASP A 221 10.13 -26.19 -13.83
CA ASP A 221 9.57 -26.78 -12.62
C ASP A 221 9.21 -25.71 -11.56
N MET A 222 8.76 -24.52 -12.00
CA MET A 222 8.33 -23.45 -11.12
C MET A 222 7.18 -23.94 -10.21
N THR A 223 7.40 -23.89 -8.89
CA THR A 223 6.43 -24.34 -7.89
C THR A 223 5.97 -23.24 -6.93
N ASP A 224 6.84 -22.30 -6.61
CA ASP A 224 6.56 -21.20 -5.67
C ASP A 224 6.99 -19.84 -6.24
N PRO A 225 6.30 -19.33 -7.28
CA PRO A 225 6.59 -18.03 -7.84
C PRO A 225 6.37 -16.93 -6.80
N LYS A 226 7.32 -16.01 -6.69
CA LYS A 226 7.26 -14.87 -5.74
C LYS A 226 7.04 -15.29 -4.28
N LEU A 227 7.35 -16.52 -3.90
CA LEU A 227 7.04 -17.10 -2.57
C LEU A 227 5.54 -17.06 -2.22
N MET A 228 4.65 -16.91 -3.21
CA MET A 228 3.22 -16.74 -2.95
C MET A 228 2.60 -17.94 -2.26
N PHE A 229 3.05 -19.16 -2.61
CA PHE A 229 2.50 -20.39 -2.06
C PHE A 229 2.98 -20.63 -0.63
N SER A 230 4.30 -20.56 -0.39
CA SER A 230 4.87 -20.79 0.95
C SER A 230 4.43 -19.74 1.97
N ILE A 231 4.30 -18.47 1.57
CA ILE A 231 3.75 -17.41 2.42
C ILE A 231 2.30 -17.71 2.78
N THR A 232 1.47 -18.13 1.80
CA THR A 232 0.07 -18.46 2.04
C THR A 232 -0.10 -19.69 2.94
N GLU A 233 0.73 -20.73 2.77
CA GLU A 233 0.72 -21.91 3.64
C GLU A 233 1.06 -21.56 5.09
N LYS A 234 2.06 -20.71 5.33
CA LYS A 234 2.36 -20.21 6.68
C LYS A 234 1.20 -19.41 7.27
N ALA A 235 0.55 -18.58 6.45
CA ALA A 235 -0.61 -17.78 6.86
C ALA A 235 -1.79 -18.69 7.28
N ILE A 236 -2.05 -19.74 6.51
CA ILE A 236 -3.08 -20.75 6.82
C ILE A 236 -2.76 -21.46 8.15
N GLY A 237 -1.53 -21.95 8.32
CA GLY A 237 -1.12 -22.59 9.57
C GLY A 237 -1.26 -21.70 10.80
N PHE A 238 -0.92 -20.39 10.65
CA PHE A 238 -1.13 -19.42 11.72
C PHE A 238 -2.61 -19.22 12.07
N MET A 239 -3.50 -19.10 11.08
CA MET A 239 -4.94 -18.99 11.31
C MET A 239 -5.50 -20.22 12.03
N GLU A 240 -5.10 -21.43 11.61
CA GLU A 240 -5.51 -22.69 12.24
C GLU A 240 -5.09 -22.76 13.71
N GLU A 241 -3.86 -22.36 14.01
CA GLU A 241 -3.32 -22.31 15.36
C GLU A 241 -4.11 -21.35 16.25
N GLN A 242 -4.29 -20.07 15.79
CA GLN A 242 -4.97 -19.07 16.62
C GLN A 242 -6.45 -19.39 16.83
N VAL A 243 -7.15 -19.92 15.83
CA VAL A 243 -8.53 -20.38 16.00
C VAL A 243 -8.62 -21.55 17.00
N LYS A 244 -7.71 -22.51 16.93
CA LYS A 244 -7.64 -23.63 17.89
C LYS A 244 -7.39 -23.15 19.31
N GLU A 245 -6.58 -22.11 19.49
CA GLU A 245 -6.26 -21.52 20.80
C GLU A 245 -7.33 -20.54 21.30
N GLY A 246 -8.26 -20.11 20.43
CA GLY A 246 -9.30 -19.14 20.76
C GLY A 246 -8.81 -17.70 20.85
N ASN A 247 -7.69 -17.38 20.19
CA ASN A 247 -7.11 -16.05 20.19
C ASN A 247 -7.66 -15.21 19.02
N PRO A 248 -8.08 -13.97 19.22
CA PRO A 248 -8.24 -13.03 18.13
C PRO A 248 -6.87 -12.73 17.53
N PHE A 249 -6.79 -12.56 16.20
CA PHE A 249 -5.51 -12.37 15.54
C PHE A 249 -5.52 -11.24 14.52
N TYR A 250 -4.32 -10.65 14.34
CA TYR A 250 -3.98 -9.80 13.20
C TYR A 250 -2.96 -10.53 12.32
N LEU A 251 -3.28 -10.72 11.05
CA LEU A 251 -2.42 -11.38 10.08
C LEU A 251 -2.19 -10.45 8.89
N GLN A 252 -0.94 -10.00 8.72
CA GLN A 252 -0.52 -9.28 7.53
C GLN A 252 0.23 -10.21 6.58
N ILE A 253 -0.30 -10.39 5.36
CA ILE A 253 0.29 -11.15 4.27
C ILE A 253 0.80 -10.17 3.23
N SER A 254 2.10 -9.88 3.28
CA SER A 254 2.78 -8.92 2.41
C SER A 254 3.40 -9.63 1.21
N HIS A 255 2.59 -9.88 0.16
CA HIS A 255 3.06 -10.54 -1.05
C HIS A 255 4.09 -9.69 -1.81
N TYR A 256 5.06 -10.37 -2.46
CA TYR A 256 6.01 -9.75 -3.38
C TYR A 256 5.42 -9.53 -4.79
N ALA A 257 4.31 -10.15 -5.12
CA ALA A 257 3.52 -9.85 -6.30
C ALA A 257 2.78 -8.50 -6.05
N MET A 258 2.63 -7.65 -6.97
CA MET A 258 2.91 -7.62 -8.41
C MET A 258 4.26 -6.96 -8.80
N HIS A 259 5.17 -6.76 -7.85
CA HIS A 259 6.48 -6.12 -8.06
C HIS A 259 7.28 -6.83 -9.18
N GLU A 260 8.30 -6.13 -9.74
CA GLU A 260 9.18 -6.66 -10.79
C GLU A 260 9.76 -8.05 -10.48
N GLY A 261 10.27 -8.70 -11.53
CA GLY A 261 10.73 -10.09 -11.42
C GLY A 261 9.61 -11.06 -11.74
N ARG A 262 8.68 -10.70 -12.62
CA ARG A 262 7.48 -11.43 -13.05
C ARG A 262 7.64 -12.94 -13.03
N GLU A 263 7.19 -13.55 -11.95
CA GLU A 263 7.27 -14.97 -11.66
C GLU A 263 5.85 -15.52 -11.54
N CYS A 264 5.57 -16.60 -12.27
CA CYS A 264 4.27 -17.25 -12.29
C CYS A 264 4.44 -18.75 -12.55
N LEU A 265 3.39 -19.51 -12.33
CA LEU A 265 3.35 -20.92 -12.74
C LEU A 265 3.33 -21.03 -14.27
N ASN A 266 4.08 -21.99 -14.82
CA ASN A 266 4.13 -22.19 -16.27
C ASN A 266 2.74 -22.50 -16.86
N LYS A 267 1.94 -23.32 -16.17
CA LYS A 267 0.57 -23.64 -16.60
C LYS A 267 -0.34 -22.42 -16.70
N THR A 268 -0.17 -21.44 -15.81
CA THR A 268 -0.95 -20.19 -15.82
C THR A 268 -0.46 -19.29 -16.95
N ARG A 269 0.87 -19.19 -17.15
CA ARG A 269 1.46 -18.45 -18.27
C ARG A 269 0.94 -18.91 -19.64
N GLU A 270 0.83 -20.22 -19.87
CA GLU A 270 0.36 -20.80 -21.14
C GLU A 270 -1.02 -20.27 -21.57
N LYS A 271 -1.92 -20.01 -20.64
CA LYS A 271 -3.22 -19.37 -20.93
C LYS A 271 -3.06 -18.00 -21.59
N TYR A 272 -2.18 -17.17 -21.00
CA TYR A 272 -2.00 -15.78 -21.43
C TYR A 272 -1.12 -15.65 -22.65
N VAL A 273 -0.12 -16.52 -22.84
CA VAL A 273 0.68 -16.55 -24.07
C VAL A 273 -0.21 -16.69 -25.30
N ASN A 274 -1.25 -17.51 -25.22
CA ASN A 274 -2.19 -17.77 -26.32
C ASN A 274 -3.34 -16.75 -26.41
N HIS A 275 -3.42 -15.79 -25.49
CA HIS A 275 -4.49 -14.79 -25.50
C HIS A 275 -4.32 -13.82 -26.71
N PRO A 276 -5.38 -13.49 -27.47
CA PRO A 276 -5.28 -12.67 -28.69
C PRO A 276 -4.57 -11.34 -28.50
N LEU A 277 -4.85 -10.62 -27.41
CA LEU A 277 -4.20 -9.33 -27.11
C LEU A 277 -2.70 -9.48 -26.82
N VAL A 278 -2.30 -10.55 -26.13
CA VAL A 278 -0.89 -10.84 -25.82
C VAL A 278 -0.14 -11.25 -27.10
N GLN A 279 -0.76 -12.06 -27.95
CA GLN A 279 -0.22 -12.42 -29.26
C GLN A 279 -0.06 -11.18 -30.16
N ALA A 280 -1.04 -10.28 -30.18
CA ALA A 280 -0.94 -9.01 -30.90
C ALA A 280 0.22 -8.14 -30.37
N TRP A 281 0.41 -8.11 -29.03
CA TRP A 281 1.51 -7.41 -28.41
C TRP A 281 2.87 -7.99 -28.80
N TYR A 282 3.06 -9.33 -28.76
CA TYR A 282 4.29 -9.97 -29.23
C TYR A 282 4.61 -9.61 -30.67
N LYS A 283 3.59 -9.66 -31.55
CA LYS A 283 3.74 -9.31 -32.97
C LYS A 283 4.12 -7.83 -33.15
N LYS A 284 3.42 -6.90 -32.48
CA LYS A 284 3.68 -5.45 -32.53
C LYS A 284 5.11 -5.12 -32.12
N ASN A 285 5.61 -5.76 -31.06
CA ASN A 285 6.91 -5.47 -30.46
C ASN A 285 8.04 -6.38 -30.99
N ASN A 286 7.77 -7.19 -32.02
CA ASN A 286 8.74 -8.16 -32.58
C ASN A 286 9.40 -9.03 -31.48
N LYS A 287 8.57 -9.58 -30.58
CA LYS A 287 8.98 -10.45 -29.48
C LYS A 287 8.51 -11.88 -29.71
N ASP A 288 9.36 -12.83 -29.32
CA ASP A 288 9.05 -14.25 -29.34
C ASP A 288 8.77 -14.71 -27.91
N PRO A 289 7.59 -15.27 -27.62
CA PRO A 289 7.24 -15.78 -26.28
C PRO A 289 8.20 -16.86 -25.77
N GLU A 290 8.92 -17.56 -26.67
CA GLU A 290 9.87 -18.60 -26.30
C GLU A 290 11.25 -18.06 -25.91
N THR A 291 11.59 -16.83 -26.27
CA THR A 291 12.92 -16.24 -26.03
C THR A 291 12.90 -14.95 -25.23
N ILE A 292 11.75 -14.30 -25.06
CA ILE A 292 11.60 -13.06 -24.30
C ILE A 292 12.11 -13.21 -22.86
N ASN A 293 12.72 -12.15 -22.35
CA ASN A 293 13.11 -12.11 -20.93
C ASN A 293 11.84 -12.13 -20.06
N ARG A 294 11.81 -12.95 -19.01
CA ARG A 294 10.69 -13.07 -18.09
C ARG A 294 10.23 -11.74 -17.50
N LYS A 295 11.14 -10.77 -17.33
CA LYS A 295 10.81 -9.44 -16.79
C LYS A 295 10.05 -8.56 -17.78
N ASP A 296 10.15 -8.86 -19.08
CA ASP A 296 9.56 -8.08 -20.16
C ASP A 296 8.31 -8.76 -20.74
N ASP A 297 7.99 -9.96 -20.28
CA ASP A 297 6.91 -10.78 -20.79
C ASP A 297 5.56 -10.39 -20.18
N PRO A 298 4.59 -9.87 -20.97
CA PRO A 298 3.27 -9.50 -20.50
C PRO A 298 2.47 -10.73 -19.98
N ALA A 299 2.66 -11.90 -20.60
CA ALA A 299 1.99 -13.12 -20.17
C ALA A 299 2.39 -13.50 -18.73
N ASN A 300 3.65 -13.26 -18.35
CA ASN A 300 4.11 -13.53 -16.98
C ASN A 300 3.45 -12.60 -15.96
N TRP A 301 3.23 -11.32 -16.30
CA TRP A 301 2.58 -10.38 -15.38
C TRP A 301 1.12 -10.76 -15.15
N LEU A 302 0.39 -11.07 -16.22
CA LEU A 302 -1.00 -11.51 -16.15
C LEU A 302 -1.13 -12.83 -15.36
N ALA A 303 -0.27 -13.79 -15.66
CA ALA A 303 -0.25 -15.08 -14.97
C ALA A 303 0.12 -14.94 -13.48
N MET A 304 1.03 -14.02 -13.13
CA MET A 304 1.38 -13.72 -11.74
C MET A 304 0.16 -13.17 -10.97
N GLY A 305 -0.66 -12.32 -11.61
CA GLY A 305 -1.90 -11.83 -11.02
C GLY A 305 -2.94 -12.93 -10.79
N GLU A 306 -3.09 -13.86 -11.74
CA GLU A 306 -3.99 -15.01 -11.58
C GLU A 306 -3.50 -15.99 -10.50
N ASP A 307 -2.18 -16.23 -10.42
CA ASP A 307 -1.61 -17.06 -9.36
C ASP A 307 -1.79 -16.40 -7.98
N LEU A 308 -1.66 -15.07 -7.89
CA LEU A 308 -1.97 -14.30 -6.68
C LEU A 308 -3.45 -14.43 -6.28
N ASP A 309 -4.37 -14.36 -7.25
CA ASP A 309 -5.79 -14.54 -6.99
C ASP A 309 -6.09 -15.92 -6.38
N GLY A 310 -5.41 -16.95 -6.88
CA GLY A 310 -5.50 -18.30 -6.29
C GLY A 310 -5.02 -18.34 -4.82
N ARG A 311 -4.09 -17.49 -4.43
CA ARG A 311 -3.63 -17.39 -3.03
C ARG A 311 -4.58 -16.57 -2.16
N ILE A 312 -5.16 -15.50 -2.71
CA ILE A 312 -6.27 -14.78 -2.07
C ILE A 312 -7.43 -15.77 -1.81
N GLY A 313 -7.81 -16.56 -2.83
CA GLY A 313 -8.83 -17.59 -2.70
C GLY A 313 -8.54 -18.61 -1.59
N ALA A 314 -7.31 -19.12 -1.51
CA ALA A 314 -6.92 -20.07 -0.48
C ALA A 314 -7.06 -19.50 0.96
N VAL A 315 -6.75 -18.22 1.17
CA VAL A 315 -6.97 -17.54 2.46
C VAL A 315 -8.46 -17.41 2.77
N LEU A 316 -9.27 -16.97 1.80
CA LEU A 316 -10.73 -16.84 1.96
C LEU A 316 -11.42 -18.19 2.23
N ASP A 317 -11.00 -19.25 1.52
CA ASP A 317 -11.52 -20.60 1.71
C ASP A 317 -11.15 -21.13 3.10
N LYS A 318 -9.95 -20.85 3.60
CA LYS A 318 -9.53 -21.26 4.95
C LYS A 318 -10.33 -20.51 6.03
N ILE A 319 -10.56 -19.21 5.89
CA ILE A 319 -11.41 -18.42 6.81
C ILE A 319 -12.81 -19.07 6.90
N LYS A 320 -13.38 -19.48 5.75
CA LYS A 320 -14.67 -20.15 5.69
C LYS A 320 -14.63 -21.55 6.30
N GLU A 321 -13.60 -22.36 6.00
CA GLU A 321 -13.40 -23.71 6.56
C GLU A 321 -13.30 -23.68 8.08
N LEU A 322 -12.63 -22.66 8.64
CA LEU A 322 -12.50 -22.46 10.08
C LEU A 322 -13.78 -21.92 10.75
N GLY A 323 -14.82 -21.57 9.97
CA GLY A 323 -16.08 -21.04 10.48
C GLY A 323 -15.97 -19.66 11.12
N ILE A 324 -14.97 -18.84 10.71
CA ILE A 324 -14.71 -17.51 11.27
C ILE A 324 -15.04 -16.37 10.30
N GLU A 325 -15.75 -16.64 9.21
CA GLU A 325 -16.04 -15.66 8.15
C GLU A 325 -16.80 -14.44 8.68
N ASP A 326 -17.81 -14.65 9.53
CA ASP A 326 -18.63 -13.59 10.10
C ASP A 326 -17.91 -12.77 11.17
N ASN A 327 -16.75 -13.23 11.64
CA ASN A 327 -15.92 -12.58 12.66
C ASN A 327 -14.51 -12.23 12.13
N THR A 328 -14.36 -12.01 10.82
CA THR A 328 -13.07 -11.68 10.22
C THR A 328 -13.21 -10.53 9.22
N TYR A 329 -12.43 -9.48 9.40
CA TYR A 329 -12.22 -8.46 8.39
C TYR A 329 -11.09 -8.89 7.45
N VAL A 330 -11.35 -8.85 6.14
CA VAL A 330 -10.36 -9.13 5.10
C VAL A 330 -10.18 -7.89 4.24
N ILE A 331 -8.94 -7.42 4.16
CA ILE A 331 -8.55 -6.25 3.38
C ILE A 331 -7.57 -6.70 2.29
N VAL A 332 -7.85 -6.38 1.03
CA VAL A 332 -6.90 -6.49 -0.10
C VAL A 332 -6.60 -5.10 -0.60
N VAL A 333 -5.32 -4.71 -0.57
CA VAL A 333 -4.88 -3.37 -0.95
C VAL A 333 -3.43 -3.39 -1.45
N ALA A 334 -3.07 -2.47 -2.37
CA ALA A 334 -1.69 -2.30 -2.80
C ALA A 334 -0.92 -1.33 -1.88
N ASP A 335 0.41 -1.46 -1.87
CA ASP A 335 1.30 -0.59 -1.09
C ASP A 335 1.60 0.74 -1.78
N ASN A 336 1.62 0.77 -3.11
CA ASN A 336 1.77 1.98 -3.95
C ASN A 336 1.30 1.72 -5.38
N GLY A 337 1.25 2.78 -6.19
CA GLY A 337 0.94 2.66 -7.61
C GLY A 337 1.99 1.85 -8.40
N TYR A 338 1.69 1.56 -9.65
CA TYR A 338 2.47 0.67 -10.50
C TYR A 338 3.81 1.27 -10.97
N ARG A 339 4.67 0.41 -11.53
CA ARG A 339 5.88 0.80 -12.26
C ARG A 339 5.60 0.98 -13.76
N HIS A 340 6.42 1.81 -14.42
CA HIS A 340 6.25 2.16 -15.84
C HIS A 340 6.25 0.96 -16.81
N GLU A 341 7.17 0.03 -16.59
CA GLU A 341 7.34 -1.13 -17.46
C GLU A 341 6.10 -2.03 -17.51
N GLU A 342 5.25 -1.98 -16.49
CA GLU A 342 4.06 -2.84 -16.39
C GLU A 342 2.96 -2.40 -17.33
N LEU A 343 2.80 -1.10 -17.58
CA LEU A 343 1.79 -0.55 -18.48
C LEU A 343 2.13 -0.76 -19.96
N GLU A 344 3.37 -0.42 -20.31
CA GLU A 344 3.85 -0.57 -21.69
C GLU A 344 3.84 -2.03 -22.13
N LEU A 345 3.96 -2.95 -21.16
CA LEU A 345 4.07 -4.38 -21.38
C LEU A 345 2.77 -5.15 -21.19
N THR A 346 1.68 -4.49 -20.73
CA THR A 346 0.43 -5.20 -20.45
C THR A 346 -0.63 -4.86 -21.50
N PRO A 347 -0.93 -5.77 -22.43
CA PRO A 347 -1.94 -5.56 -23.44
C PRO A 347 -3.30 -5.23 -22.83
N GLY A 348 -3.92 -4.16 -23.29
CA GLY A 348 -5.25 -3.74 -22.84
C GLY A 348 -5.30 -2.94 -21.55
N LEU A 349 -4.20 -2.79 -20.81
CA LEU A 349 -4.14 -1.85 -19.71
C LEU A 349 -3.97 -0.43 -20.25
N LYS A 350 -5.02 0.37 -20.16
CA LYS A 350 -5.00 1.79 -20.45
C LYS A 350 -4.95 2.55 -19.14
N GLN A 351 -3.87 3.27 -18.89
CA GLN A 351 -3.71 4.04 -17.66
C GLN A 351 -4.59 5.30 -17.68
N PRO A 352 -5.61 5.38 -16.83
CA PRO A 352 -6.41 6.59 -16.70
C PRO A 352 -5.79 7.64 -15.80
N LEU A 353 -4.80 7.25 -14.96
CA LEU A 353 -4.21 8.10 -13.93
C LEU A 353 -2.86 8.67 -14.39
N HIS A 354 -2.53 9.87 -13.94
CA HIS A 354 -1.28 10.53 -14.30
C HIS A 354 -0.08 9.93 -13.57
N ALA A 355 1.04 9.79 -14.28
CA ALA A 355 2.32 9.28 -13.79
C ALA A 355 2.25 7.85 -13.18
N ARG A 356 3.10 7.56 -12.15
CA ARG A 356 3.35 6.20 -11.65
C ARG A 356 4.12 6.23 -10.33
N LYS A 357 4.46 5.09 -9.77
CA LYS A 357 5.38 4.93 -8.62
C LYS A 357 6.49 5.98 -8.64
N TRP A 358 6.85 6.53 -7.49
CA TRP A 358 7.76 7.66 -7.22
C TRP A 358 7.16 9.05 -7.49
N TRP A 359 5.96 9.15 -8.02
CA TRP A 359 5.27 10.41 -8.24
C TRP A 359 4.08 10.55 -7.30
N LEU A 360 3.74 11.80 -6.94
CA LEU A 360 2.56 12.11 -6.12
C LEU A 360 1.33 12.45 -6.97
N TRP A 361 1.42 12.24 -8.28
CA TRP A 361 0.25 12.11 -9.14
C TRP A 361 -0.50 10.82 -8.81
N ASP A 362 -1.77 10.75 -9.11
CA ASP A 362 -2.63 9.61 -8.75
C ASP A 362 -2.12 8.25 -9.22
N GLY A 363 -1.45 8.18 -10.38
CA GLY A 363 -0.85 6.92 -10.83
C GLY A 363 0.23 6.35 -9.91
N GLY A 364 0.82 7.18 -9.06
CA GLY A 364 1.83 6.74 -8.07
C GLY A 364 1.27 6.46 -6.68
N ILE A 365 0.14 7.08 -6.30
CA ILE A 365 -0.38 7.04 -4.93
C ILE A 365 -1.81 6.50 -4.80
N ARG A 366 -2.61 6.47 -5.86
CA ARG A 366 -3.95 5.84 -5.83
C ARG A 366 -3.82 4.34 -6.05
N VAL A 367 -4.46 3.55 -5.19
CA VAL A 367 -4.31 2.09 -5.13
C VAL A 367 -5.66 1.38 -5.13
N PRO A 368 -5.75 0.14 -5.65
CA PRO A 368 -6.95 -0.67 -5.49
C PRO A 368 -7.09 -1.08 -4.03
N MET A 369 -8.32 -1.03 -3.49
CA MET A 369 -8.63 -1.46 -2.14
C MET A 369 -10.03 -2.06 -2.09
N ILE A 370 -10.14 -3.24 -1.47
CA ILE A 370 -11.39 -3.95 -1.24
C ILE A 370 -11.39 -4.45 0.20
N VAL A 371 -12.51 -4.28 0.91
CA VAL A 371 -12.67 -4.72 2.31
C VAL A 371 -13.96 -5.51 2.45
N LYS A 372 -13.89 -6.68 3.12
CA LYS A 372 -15.04 -7.48 3.54
C LYS A 372 -14.98 -7.70 5.04
N GLY A 373 -16.12 -7.73 5.72
CA GLY A 373 -16.21 -8.02 7.14
C GLY A 373 -17.60 -7.74 7.71
N SER A 374 -17.74 -7.95 8.99
CA SER A 374 -19.01 -7.72 9.71
C SER A 374 -19.45 -6.27 9.59
N GLY A 375 -20.72 -6.04 9.31
CA GLY A 375 -21.30 -4.69 9.15
C GLY A 375 -21.00 -4.01 7.81
N ILE A 376 -20.13 -4.57 6.96
CA ILE A 376 -19.83 -3.99 5.64
C ILE A 376 -20.88 -4.42 4.63
N LYS A 377 -21.51 -3.46 3.96
CA LYS A 377 -22.56 -3.72 2.96
C LYS A 377 -21.97 -4.37 1.70
N PRO A 378 -22.40 -5.59 1.31
CA PRO A 378 -21.93 -6.25 0.11
C PRO A 378 -22.14 -5.42 -1.17
N GLY A 379 -21.13 -5.42 -2.05
CA GLY A 379 -21.17 -4.75 -3.35
C GLY A 379 -21.16 -3.21 -3.28
N SER A 380 -20.95 -2.63 -2.10
CA SER A 380 -20.93 -1.17 -1.94
C SER A 380 -19.62 -0.54 -2.44
N VAL A 381 -19.68 0.77 -2.70
CA VAL A 381 -18.53 1.58 -3.11
C VAL A 381 -18.37 2.75 -2.15
N PHE A 382 -17.20 2.88 -1.55
CA PHE A 382 -16.85 4.03 -0.73
C PHE A 382 -16.14 5.09 -1.58
N THR A 383 -16.63 6.32 -1.55
CA THR A 383 -16.13 7.41 -2.41
C THR A 383 -15.34 8.48 -1.66
N GLY A 384 -15.25 8.40 -0.34
CA GLY A 384 -14.41 9.30 0.46
C GLY A 384 -12.93 8.98 0.29
N ASN A 385 -12.09 9.97 0.51
CA ASN A 385 -10.63 9.79 0.44
C ASN A 385 -10.14 9.03 1.68
N VAL A 386 -9.50 7.87 1.47
CA VAL A 386 -8.86 7.06 2.51
C VAL A 386 -7.38 6.86 2.18
N VAL A 387 -6.57 6.58 3.18
CA VAL A 387 -5.14 6.41 3.00
C VAL A 387 -4.60 5.29 3.90
N ASN A 388 -3.50 4.69 3.52
CA ASN A 388 -2.95 3.51 4.19
C ASN A 388 -2.56 3.73 5.66
N TYR A 389 -2.30 4.95 6.09
CA TYR A 389 -2.06 5.23 7.52
C TYR A 389 -3.35 5.31 8.37
N ASP A 390 -4.53 5.16 7.75
CA ASP A 390 -5.80 4.98 8.47
C ASP A 390 -5.95 3.55 9.04
N PHE A 391 -5.11 2.60 8.63
CA PHE A 391 -5.26 1.19 9.04
C PHE A 391 -5.00 0.98 10.52
N LEU A 392 -3.95 1.57 11.09
CA LEU A 392 -3.67 1.41 12.52
C LEU A 392 -4.85 1.86 13.39
N PRO A 393 -5.38 3.09 13.29
CA PRO A 393 -6.53 3.50 14.09
C PRO A 393 -7.80 2.70 13.78
N THR A 394 -8.02 2.26 12.54
CA THR A 394 -9.16 1.42 12.16
C THR A 394 -9.09 0.03 12.80
N PHE A 395 -7.93 -0.63 12.74
CA PHE A 395 -7.75 -1.96 13.31
C PHE A 395 -7.80 -1.92 14.84
N TYR A 396 -7.29 -0.85 15.43
CA TYR A 396 -7.36 -0.63 16.87
C TYR A 396 -8.81 -0.43 17.33
N ASP A 397 -9.63 0.29 16.58
CA ASP A 397 -11.06 0.49 16.82
C ASP A 397 -11.85 -0.84 16.66
N TRP A 398 -11.65 -1.59 15.58
CA TRP A 398 -12.26 -2.92 15.42
C TRP A 398 -11.90 -3.88 16.56
N ALA A 399 -10.70 -3.75 17.11
CA ALA A 399 -10.26 -4.54 18.26
C ALA A 399 -10.87 -4.08 19.61
N GLY A 400 -11.69 -3.02 19.59
CA GLY A 400 -12.31 -2.43 20.79
C GLY A 400 -11.39 -1.48 21.54
N GLY A 401 -10.33 -0.97 20.90
CA GLY A 401 -9.52 0.13 21.39
C GLY A 401 -10.21 1.48 21.13
N ASP A 402 -9.69 2.52 21.74
CA ASP A 402 -10.15 3.90 21.54
C ASP A 402 -9.13 4.66 20.68
N PRO A 403 -9.42 4.91 19.39
CA PRO A 403 -8.45 5.55 18.47
C PRO A 403 -7.96 6.92 18.94
N GLU A 404 -8.74 7.66 19.74
CA GLU A 404 -8.35 8.97 20.28
C GLU A 404 -7.19 8.87 21.28
N LYS A 405 -6.89 7.68 21.79
CA LYS A 405 -5.74 7.42 22.66
C LYS A 405 -4.43 7.18 21.92
N LEU A 406 -4.49 6.91 20.62
CA LEU A 406 -3.29 6.79 19.81
C LEU A 406 -2.64 8.17 19.64
N GLN A 407 -1.33 8.22 19.81
CA GLN A 407 -0.57 9.46 19.75
C GLN A 407 0.39 9.48 18.56
N ASN A 408 0.69 10.67 18.06
CA ASN A 408 1.61 10.87 16.94
C ASN A 408 1.21 10.11 15.66
N ILE A 409 -0.09 9.99 15.41
CA ILE A 409 -0.65 9.42 14.18
C ILE A 409 -1.32 10.52 13.34
N ASP A 410 -1.45 10.29 12.05
CA ASP A 410 -2.17 11.15 11.10
C ASP A 410 -3.45 10.49 10.60
N GLY A 411 -3.55 9.18 10.78
CA GLY A 411 -4.70 8.39 10.38
C GLY A 411 -5.91 8.58 11.29
N ILE A 412 -7.07 8.25 10.76
CA ILE A 412 -8.34 8.20 11.49
C ILE A 412 -8.97 6.82 11.37
N SER A 413 -9.84 6.43 12.30
CA SER A 413 -10.62 5.20 12.14
C SER A 413 -11.63 5.32 11.01
N LEU A 414 -11.67 4.30 10.16
CA LEU A 414 -12.67 4.13 9.09
C LEU A 414 -13.80 3.17 9.51
N ALA A 415 -13.78 2.62 10.72
CA ALA A 415 -14.69 1.57 11.18
C ALA A 415 -16.16 1.95 11.01
N ASP A 416 -16.57 3.10 11.52
CA ASP A 416 -17.95 3.62 11.41
C ASP A 416 -18.38 3.80 9.94
N TYR A 417 -17.50 4.36 9.10
CA TYR A 417 -17.81 4.62 7.69
C TYR A 417 -17.97 3.32 6.89
N MET A 418 -17.14 2.32 7.18
CA MET A 418 -17.29 0.98 6.58
C MET A 418 -18.56 0.27 7.07
N ALA A 419 -19.01 0.56 8.30
CA ALA A 419 -20.28 0.08 8.84
C ALA A 419 -21.52 0.84 8.34
N GLY A 420 -21.33 1.82 7.44
CA GLY A 420 -22.41 2.54 6.76
C GLY A 420 -22.74 3.93 7.31
N LYS A 421 -21.93 4.48 8.21
CA LYS A 421 -22.03 5.90 8.59
C LYS A 421 -21.67 6.76 7.40
N GLU A 422 -22.53 7.70 7.06
CA GLU A 422 -22.25 8.66 6.00
C GLU A 422 -21.10 9.59 6.38
N PRO A 423 -20.13 9.81 5.47
CA PRO A 423 -19.04 10.74 5.69
C PRO A 423 -19.53 12.16 5.91
N ASP A 424 -19.16 12.76 7.03
CA ASP A 424 -19.46 14.15 7.32
C ASP A 424 -18.49 15.11 6.61
N LYS A 425 -18.76 16.43 6.72
CA LYS A 425 -17.92 17.45 6.06
C LYS A 425 -16.49 17.44 6.55
N THR A 426 -16.23 17.07 7.80
CA THR A 426 -14.89 17.01 8.37
C THR A 426 -14.10 15.89 7.70
N PHE A 427 -14.69 14.70 7.59
CA PHE A 427 -14.11 13.59 6.87
C PHE A 427 -13.88 13.90 5.39
N LEU A 428 -14.91 14.42 4.71
CA LEU A 428 -14.86 14.70 3.27
C LEU A 428 -13.82 15.75 2.88
N ASN A 429 -13.48 16.69 3.79
CA ASN A 429 -12.52 17.76 3.56
C ASN A 429 -11.22 17.59 4.34
N ARG A 430 -10.97 16.38 4.90
CA ARG A 430 -9.70 16.13 5.57
C ARG A 430 -8.53 16.20 4.61
N ASN A 431 -7.38 16.56 5.14
CA ASN A 431 -6.16 16.69 4.37
C ASN A 431 -5.36 15.38 4.41
N LEU A 432 -4.92 14.91 3.25
CA LEU A 432 -3.96 13.81 3.12
C LEU A 432 -2.64 14.38 2.61
N TYR A 433 -1.54 14.05 3.28
CA TYR A 433 -0.22 14.63 3.00
C TYR A 433 0.76 13.59 2.48
N PHE A 434 1.52 13.99 1.44
CA PHE A 434 2.53 13.16 0.79
C PHE A 434 3.80 13.96 0.55
N HIS A 435 4.95 13.30 0.73
CA HIS A 435 6.25 13.94 0.60
C HIS A 435 7.27 13.02 -0.06
N TYR A 436 7.87 13.45 -1.17
CA TYR A 436 8.89 12.71 -1.90
C TYR A 436 10.07 13.63 -2.27
N PRO A 437 11.00 13.91 -1.34
CA PRO A 437 12.09 14.89 -1.54
C PRO A 437 13.32 14.30 -2.27
N HIS A 438 13.13 13.44 -3.28
CA HIS A 438 14.19 12.65 -3.91
C HIS A 438 14.21 12.74 -5.44
N TYR A 439 15.38 12.50 -6.04
CA TYR A 439 15.60 12.41 -7.50
C TYR A 439 15.66 10.97 -8.00
N ARG A 440 14.73 10.11 -7.62
CA ARG A 440 14.69 8.76 -8.15
C ARG A 440 13.45 8.55 -8.98
N SER A 441 13.63 8.41 -10.30
CA SER A 441 12.54 8.24 -11.28
C SER A 441 11.49 9.36 -11.27
N SER A 442 11.68 10.36 -10.43
CA SER A 442 10.92 11.61 -10.35
C SER A 442 11.83 12.73 -9.80
N VAL A 443 11.27 13.85 -9.43
CA VAL A 443 11.96 14.99 -8.84
C VAL A 443 11.40 15.29 -7.44
N PRO A 444 12.11 16.03 -6.57
CA PRO A 444 11.62 16.39 -5.25
C PRO A 444 10.29 17.16 -5.31
N HIS A 445 9.24 16.63 -4.69
CA HIS A 445 7.92 17.26 -4.62
C HIS A 445 7.13 16.83 -3.39
N SER A 446 6.11 17.62 -3.05
CA SER A 446 5.11 17.32 -2.02
C SER A 446 3.71 17.52 -2.56
N ALA A 447 2.73 16.87 -1.95
CA ALA A 447 1.34 17.03 -2.32
C ALA A 447 0.40 16.98 -1.10
N ILE A 448 -0.73 17.69 -1.25
CA ILE A 448 -1.88 17.61 -0.37
C ILE A 448 -3.11 17.24 -1.20
N ILE A 449 -3.93 16.34 -0.68
CA ILE A 449 -5.28 16.08 -1.17
C ILE A 449 -6.27 16.54 -0.11
N SER A 450 -7.20 17.43 -0.48
CA SER A 450 -8.24 17.96 0.41
C SER A 450 -9.57 17.96 -0.32
N GLY A 451 -10.51 17.14 0.13
CA GLY A 451 -11.75 16.92 -0.60
C GLY A 451 -11.49 16.50 -2.05
N PRO A 452 -12.04 17.20 -3.05
CA PRO A 452 -11.82 16.91 -4.46
C PRO A 452 -10.50 17.51 -5.01
N PHE A 453 -9.81 18.35 -4.25
CA PHE A 453 -8.66 19.10 -4.75
C PHE A 453 -7.34 18.46 -4.40
N LYS A 454 -6.39 18.54 -5.34
CA LYS A 454 -4.98 18.19 -5.11
C LYS A 454 -4.09 19.37 -5.47
N VAL A 455 -3.16 19.73 -4.57
CA VAL A 455 -2.04 20.63 -4.84
C VAL A 455 -0.76 19.80 -4.87
N ILE A 456 0.09 20.06 -5.86
CA ILE A 456 1.46 19.51 -5.94
C ILE A 456 2.45 20.66 -6.00
N HIS A 457 3.50 20.59 -5.17
CA HIS A 457 4.60 21.53 -5.14
C HIS A 457 5.91 20.85 -5.54
N PHE A 458 6.51 21.31 -6.63
CA PHE A 458 7.83 20.88 -7.10
C PHE A 458 8.90 21.81 -6.57
N TYR A 459 9.80 21.33 -5.74
CA TYR A 459 10.83 22.15 -5.09
C TYR A 459 11.85 22.77 -6.05
N ALA A 460 12.09 22.15 -7.21
CA ALA A 460 12.97 22.68 -8.25
C ALA A 460 12.27 23.72 -9.15
N GLU A 461 10.94 23.81 -9.12
CA GLU A 461 10.10 24.68 -9.93
C GLU A 461 9.03 25.36 -9.02
N PRO A 462 9.47 26.10 -7.96
CA PRO A 462 8.57 26.55 -6.89
C PRO A 462 7.54 27.58 -7.36
N ASP A 463 7.79 28.28 -8.46
CA ASP A 463 6.93 29.34 -8.99
C ASP A 463 5.77 28.80 -9.85
N ILE A 464 5.69 27.48 -10.03
CA ILE A 464 4.63 26.85 -10.81
C ILE A 464 3.52 26.34 -9.88
N PRO A 465 2.40 27.08 -9.74
CA PRO A 465 1.28 26.60 -8.94
C PRO A 465 0.52 25.50 -9.67
N ILE A 466 0.26 24.36 -8.99
CA ILE A 466 -0.51 23.26 -9.51
C ILE A 466 -1.71 22.98 -8.59
N LEU A 467 -2.91 23.03 -9.16
CA LEU A 467 -4.15 22.63 -8.52
C LEU A 467 -4.99 21.82 -9.50
N VAL A 468 -5.45 20.66 -9.08
CA VAL A 468 -6.32 19.77 -9.86
C VAL A 468 -7.63 19.52 -9.10
N ASP A 469 -8.74 19.40 -9.82
CA ASP A 469 -10.03 18.94 -9.29
C ASP A 469 -10.25 17.46 -9.69
N LEU A 470 -9.89 16.55 -8.80
CA LEU A 470 -9.96 15.08 -9.03
C LEU A 470 -11.39 14.57 -9.23
N SER A 471 -12.41 15.35 -8.86
CA SER A 471 -13.82 14.98 -9.10
C SER A 471 -14.23 15.14 -10.56
N LYS A 472 -13.50 15.97 -11.31
CA LYS A 472 -13.76 16.27 -12.73
C LYS A 472 -12.66 15.77 -13.65
N ASP A 473 -11.44 15.66 -13.13
CA ASP A 473 -10.24 15.33 -13.89
C ASP A 473 -9.38 14.33 -13.10
N LEU A 474 -9.80 13.07 -13.12
CA LEU A 474 -9.06 11.98 -12.46
C LEU A 474 -7.70 11.72 -13.11
N GLY A 475 -7.57 12.05 -14.40
CA GLY A 475 -6.33 11.96 -15.16
C GLY A 475 -5.35 13.09 -14.87
N GLU A 476 -5.72 14.08 -14.06
CA GLU A 476 -4.88 15.21 -13.65
C GLU A 476 -4.30 16.02 -14.83
N MET A 477 -5.08 16.17 -15.91
CA MET A 477 -4.66 16.80 -17.16
C MET A 477 -4.93 18.31 -17.20
N SER A 478 -5.65 18.86 -16.20
CA SER A 478 -6.11 20.25 -16.20
C SER A 478 -5.65 20.98 -14.93
N ASN A 479 -4.68 21.89 -15.07
CA ASN A 479 -4.26 22.77 -13.99
C ASN A 479 -5.20 23.97 -13.84
N ILE A 480 -5.95 24.02 -12.76
CA ILE A 480 -6.92 25.08 -12.48
C ILE A 480 -6.42 26.12 -11.47
N ALA A 481 -5.12 26.14 -11.15
CA ALA A 481 -4.56 27.05 -10.14
C ALA A 481 -4.76 28.52 -10.49
N LYS A 482 -4.61 28.91 -11.77
CA LYS A 482 -4.84 30.29 -12.24
C LYS A 482 -6.31 30.72 -12.09
N GLN A 483 -7.25 29.79 -12.26
CA GLN A 483 -8.69 30.03 -12.13
C GLN A 483 -9.15 30.01 -10.66
N ASN A 484 -8.41 29.34 -9.79
CA ASN A 484 -8.73 29.15 -8.37
C ASN A 484 -7.54 29.48 -7.45
N PRO A 485 -6.99 30.71 -7.52
CA PRO A 485 -5.74 31.05 -6.80
C PRO A 485 -5.90 31.03 -5.28
N GLU A 486 -7.08 31.35 -4.75
CA GLU A 486 -7.36 31.31 -3.31
C GLU A 486 -7.36 29.87 -2.78
N THR A 487 -8.01 28.94 -3.48
CA THR A 487 -8.00 27.52 -3.12
C THR A 487 -6.59 26.94 -3.17
N HIS A 488 -5.84 27.24 -4.25
CA HIS A 488 -4.45 26.81 -4.36
C HIS A 488 -3.63 27.33 -3.18
N ARG A 489 -3.68 28.64 -2.89
CA ARG A 489 -2.91 29.27 -1.82
C ARG A 489 -3.23 28.66 -0.47
N LYS A 490 -4.52 28.52 -0.14
CA LYS A 490 -4.97 27.91 1.10
C LYS A 490 -4.38 26.51 1.29
N LEU A 491 -4.54 25.63 0.31
CA LEU A 491 -4.07 24.25 0.41
C LEU A 491 -2.55 24.16 0.41
N TYR A 492 -1.87 25.01 -0.35
CA TYR A 492 -0.42 25.11 -0.31
C TYR A 492 0.09 25.49 1.08
N ASP A 493 -0.48 26.54 1.68
CA ASP A 493 -0.09 27.01 3.01
C ASP A 493 -0.37 25.91 4.07
N GLU A 494 -1.53 25.24 4.04
CA GLU A 494 -1.86 24.10 4.91
C GLU A 494 -0.86 22.94 4.77
N MET A 495 -0.45 22.62 3.54
CA MET A 495 0.57 21.59 3.29
C MET A 495 1.92 21.98 3.90
N MET A 496 2.37 23.21 3.66
CA MET A 496 3.67 23.66 4.13
C MET A 496 3.71 23.80 5.67
N ASP A 497 2.61 24.24 6.28
CA ASP A 497 2.48 24.31 7.74
C ASP A 497 2.52 22.92 8.36
N TYR A 498 1.80 21.95 7.79
CA TYR A 498 1.84 20.56 8.25
C TYR A 498 3.25 19.95 8.11
N LEU A 499 3.89 20.09 6.95
CA LEU A 499 5.26 19.59 6.75
C LEU A 499 6.25 20.18 7.76
N LYS A 500 6.10 21.46 8.11
CA LYS A 500 6.90 22.13 9.14
C LYS A 500 6.58 21.60 10.54
N GLU A 501 5.29 21.41 10.86
CA GLU A 501 4.84 20.89 12.16
C GLU A 501 5.42 19.51 12.45
N VAL A 502 5.39 18.60 11.46
CA VAL A 502 5.90 17.22 11.61
C VAL A 502 7.42 17.12 11.47
N GLY A 503 8.12 18.23 11.21
CA GLY A 503 9.57 18.24 11.03
C GLY A 503 10.04 17.56 9.74
N ALA A 504 9.24 17.62 8.68
CA ALA A 504 9.59 17.04 7.39
C ALA A 504 10.92 17.60 6.86
N ARG A 505 11.71 16.73 6.23
CA ARG A 505 13.05 17.08 5.74
C ARG A 505 13.00 17.54 4.28
N TYR A 506 13.13 18.84 4.07
CA TYR A 506 13.11 19.44 2.72
C TYR A 506 14.42 19.20 1.96
N PRO A 507 14.39 19.11 0.62
CA PRO A 507 15.59 19.21 -0.19
C PRO A 507 16.19 20.62 -0.05
N LYS A 508 17.51 20.73 -0.20
CA LYS A 508 18.25 21.99 -0.09
C LYS A 508 18.76 22.42 -1.46
N VAL A 509 18.96 23.72 -1.67
CA VAL A 509 19.63 24.21 -2.87
C VAL A 509 21.01 23.60 -2.98
N ASN A 510 21.36 23.09 -4.15
CA ASN A 510 22.69 22.53 -4.42
C ASN A 510 23.65 23.67 -4.83
N PRO A 511 24.67 23.98 -4.01
CA PRO A 511 25.63 25.06 -4.32
C PRO A 511 26.53 24.73 -5.51
N ASP A 512 26.68 23.45 -5.84
CA ASP A 512 27.54 22.97 -6.94
C ASP A 512 26.74 22.71 -8.22
N TYR A 513 25.47 23.13 -8.25
CA TYR A 513 24.61 22.98 -9.42
C TYR A 513 25.14 23.79 -10.62
N ASP A 514 25.38 23.11 -11.72
CA ASP A 514 25.76 23.72 -12.99
C ASP A 514 24.66 23.52 -14.04
N PRO A 515 23.92 24.57 -14.40
CA PRO A 515 22.84 24.48 -15.38
C PRO A 515 23.31 24.06 -16.78
N GLU A 516 24.59 24.28 -17.13
CA GLU A 516 25.14 23.83 -18.42
C GLU A 516 25.39 22.30 -18.43
N VAL A 517 25.67 21.73 -17.26
CA VAL A 517 25.81 20.28 -17.07
C VAL A 517 24.43 19.63 -16.82
N TYR A 518 23.49 20.39 -16.27
CA TYR A 518 22.13 19.94 -16.00
C TYR A 518 21.36 19.73 -17.30
N LYS A 519 21.39 18.52 -17.77
CA LYS A 519 20.41 18.04 -18.77
C LYS A 519 19.46 17.11 -18.02
N MET A 520 18.42 17.69 -17.43
CA MET A 520 17.25 16.89 -17.12
C MET A 520 16.92 16.15 -18.41
N ASP A 521 16.86 14.82 -18.38
CA ASP A 521 16.49 14.10 -19.57
C ASP A 521 15.14 14.68 -20.08
N LYS A 522 15.02 14.78 -21.40
CA LYS A 522 13.86 15.38 -22.06
C LYS A 522 12.54 14.81 -21.54
N LYS A 523 12.53 13.50 -21.26
CA LYS A 523 11.38 12.75 -20.74
C LYS A 523 11.00 13.18 -19.30
N THR A 524 11.96 13.49 -18.44
CA THR A 524 11.69 14.02 -17.09
C THR A 524 11.24 15.47 -17.13
N LYS A 525 11.85 16.31 -17.99
CA LYS A 525 11.35 17.67 -18.25
C LYS A 525 9.94 17.68 -18.79
N GLU A 526 9.66 16.87 -19.79
CA GLU A 526 8.33 16.70 -20.36
C GLU A 526 7.34 16.22 -19.29
N ARG A 527 7.73 15.37 -18.35
CA ARG A 527 6.87 14.88 -17.28
C ARG A 527 6.61 15.88 -16.17
N ILE A 528 7.57 16.74 -15.83
CA ILE A 528 7.36 17.88 -14.93
C ILE A 528 6.51 18.94 -15.64
N GLN A 529 6.78 19.17 -16.93
CA GLN A 529 6.03 20.09 -17.78
C GLN A 529 4.70 19.51 -18.27
N TRP A 530 4.48 18.19 -18.16
CA TRP A 530 3.20 17.51 -18.38
C TRP A 530 2.29 17.51 -17.15
N GLY A 531 2.68 18.16 -16.10
CA GLY A 531 1.66 18.75 -15.31
C GLY A 531 0.79 19.58 -16.25
N PRO A 532 -0.47 19.83 -15.94
CA PRO A 532 -1.48 20.44 -16.80
C PRO A 532 -1.16 21.87 -17.24
N PHE A 533 -0.10 22.01 -18.04
CA PHE A 533 0.49 23.28 -18.49
C PHE A 533 0.11 23.58 -19.93
N GLU A 534 -1.02 24.01 -20.25
CA GLU A 534 -1.37 24.51 -21.59
C GLU A 534 -1.49 23.42 -22.69
N GLY A 535 -2.70 23.04 -22.96
CA GLY A 535 -3.13 22.18 -24.05
C GLY A 535 -3.59 20.82 -23.56
N GLN A 536 -4.86 20.55 -23.73
CA GLN A 536 -5.45 19.24 -23.53
C GLN A 536 -4.66 18.19 -24.32
N ARG A 537 -3.88 17.35 -23.62
CA ARG A 537 -3.56 16.05 -24.17
C ARG A 537 -4.74 15.15 -23.89
N THR A 538 -5.36 14.66 -24.93
CA THR A 538 -6.30 13.55 -24.82
C THR A 538 -5.53 12.32 -24.37
N LEU A 539 -6.11 11.50 -23.51
CA LEU A 539 -5.57 10.20 -23.05
C LEU A 539 -5.37 9.18 -24.22
N ASP A 540 -5.56 9.61 -25.44
CA ASP A 540 -5.47 8.83 -26.68
C ASP A 540 -4.12 8.98 -27.42
N ASP A 541 -3.22 9.84 -26.95
CA ASP A 541 -1.90 9.97 -27.58
C ASP A 541 -1.05 8.74 -27.23
N ASP A 542 -0.84 7.90 -28.23
CA ASP A 542 -0.14 6.60 -28.25
C ASP A 542 1.37 6.68 -27.93
N GLU A 543 1.84 7.74 -27.27
CA GLU A 543 3.24 7.95 -26.91
C GLU A 543 3.42 8.03 -25.38
N ILE A 544 3.17 6.93 -24.70
CA ILE A 544 3.73 6.72 -23.36
C ILE A 544 4.40 5.35 -23.32
#